data_5c4f4e7987159bc73de6a9571c2435a7
#
_entry.id   5c4f4e7987159bc73de6a9571c2435a7
#
_cell.length_a   1.000
_cell.length_b   1.000
_cell.length_c   1.000
_cell.angle_alpha   90.00
_cell.angle_beta   90.00
_cell.angle_gamma   90.00
#
_symmetry.space_group_name_H-M   'P 1'
#
loop_
_entity.id
_entity.type
_entity.pdbx_description
1 polymer ?
#
loop_
_entity_poly.entity_id
_entity_poly.type
_entity_poly.pdbx_seq_one_letter_code
_entity_poly.pdbx_strand_id
1 'polypeptide(L)'
;MFLLEPRITTDEIMNDIVRQEITATADKIVVKVGTRVLTDEQGRLDSQRIASLASQLSQLAAQSKKVVLVSSGAVAAGMNRLQLDMRPADLAVLQAVAAVGQIDLMQAYQQQFQTHQQIAAQVLLTATELDDRASYLNVRNTLLELLNLKIIPIVNENDTVAVEELQTTFGDNDRLAALVTNLLGAQLLIILSNVDGLYAGSPNGEETEILETVVAVDDTILSYVEDRSNALSRGGMNSKLQAVK
;
A
#
# COMPACT_ATOMS: atom_id res chain seq x y z
N MET A 1 33.95 30.82 -5.56
CA MET A 1 33.54 29.43 -5.53
C MET A 1 32.05 29.42 -5.97
N PHE A 2 31.84 29.27 -7.28
CA PHE A 2 30.48 29.25 -7.85
C PHE A 2 29.86 27.92 -7.50
N LEU A 3 28.82 27.92 -6.68
CA LEU A 3 27.92 26.79 -6.51
C LEU A 3 27.17 26.59 -7.83
N LEU A 4 27.50 25.52 -8.55
CA LEU A 4 26.72 25.06 -9.68
C LEU A 4 25.37 24.60 -9.10
N GLU A 5 24.31 25.35 -9.35
CA GLU A 5 22.94 24.85 -9.15
C GLU A 5 22.77 23.59 -9.99
N PRO A 6 22.16 22.53 -9.47
CA PRO A 6 21.90 21.33 -10.26
C PRO A 6 21.05 21.74 -11.47
N ARG A 7 21.56 21.47 -12.68
CA ARG A 7 20.82 21.68 -13.92
C ARG A 7 19.71 20.63 -13.96
N ILE A 8 18.48 21.06 -13.70
CA ILE A 8 17.30 20.22 -13.92
C ILE A 8 17.25 19.86 -15.39
N THR A 9 17.19 18.58 -15.70
CA THR A 9 17.16 18.09 -17.09
C THR A 9 15.75 18.29 -17.71
N THR A 10 15.66 18.31 -19.02
CA THR A 10 14.36 18.42 -19.73
C THR A 10 13.44 17.24 -19.37
N ASP A 11 14.00 16.05 -19.16
CA ASP A 11 13.28 14.85 -18.79
C ASP A 11 12.70 14.92 -17.36
N GLU A 12 13.46 15.47 -16.41
CA GLU A 12 12.99 15.72 -15.03
C GLU A 12 11.81 16.72 -15.03
N ILE A 13 11.88 17.79 -15.82
CA ILE A 13 10.79 18.75 -15.95
C ILE A 13 9.55 18.08 -16.57
N MET A 14 9.73 17.28 -17.62
CA MET A 14 8.64 16.57 -18.29
C MET A 14 7.96 15.57 -17.34
N ASN A 15 8.74 14.79 -16.59
CA ASN A 15 8.23 13.84 -15.60
C ASN A 15 7.45 14.54 -14.48
N ASP A 16 7.91 15.71 -14.04
CA ASP A 16 7.22 16.50 -13.03
C ASP A 16 5.87 17.05 -13.53
N ILE A 17 5.81 17.49 -14.79
CA ILE A 17 4.58 17.96 -15.43
C ILE A 17 3.56 16.80 -15.51
N VAL A 18 3.97 15.62 -15.96
CA VAL A 18 3.10 14.43 -16.05
C VAL A 18 2.58 14.02 -14.67
N ARG A 19 3.43 14.01 -13.65
CA ARG A 19 3.01 13.71 -12.27
C ARG A 19 2.03 14.75 -11.73
N GLN A 20 2.25 16.02 -12.00
CA GLN A 20 1.35 17.12 -11.62
C GLN A 20 -0.01 16.98 -12.32
N GLU A 21 -0.03 16.66 -13.61
CA GLU A 21 -1.27 16.45 -14.36
C GLU A 21 -2.07 15.26 -13.82
N ILE A 22 -1.42 14.11 -13.58
CA ILE A 22 -2.05 12.92 -13.00
C ILE A 22 -2.67 13.26 -11.63
N THR A 23 -1.92 13.92 -10.75
CA THR A 23 -2.40 14.26 -9.40
C THR A 23 -3.52 15.28 -9.41
N ALA A 24 -3.49 16.24 -10.35
CA ALA A 24 -4.53 17.24 -10.51
C ALA A 24 -5.84 16.63 -11.03
N THR A 25 -5.75 15.72 -12.00
CA THR A 25 -6.92 15.13 -12.68
C THR A 25 -7.53 13.94 -11.95
N ALA A 26 -6.75 13.20 -11.15
CA ALA A 26 -7.26 12.05 -10.40
C ALA A 26 -8.32 12.48 -9.37
N ASP A 27 -9.55 11.99 -9.53
CA ASP A 27 -10.67 12.17 -8.58
C ASP A 27 -10.66 11.08 -7.50
N LYS A 28 -10.44 9.82 -7.92
CA LYS A 28 -10.35 8.66 -7.03
C LYS A 28 -8.92 8.18 -6.94
N ILE A 29 -8.41 8.07 -5.72
CA ILE A 29 -7.03 7.71 -5.41
C ILE A 29 -7.05 6.53 -4.45
N VAL A 30 -6.33 5.47 -4.79
CA VAL A 30 -6.06 4.37 -3.87
C VAL A 30 -4.63 4.51 -3.36
N VAL A 31 -4.45 4.49 -2.06
CA VAL A 31 -3.14 4.53 -1.41
C VAL A 31 -2.91 3.22 -0.69
N LYS A 32 -1.86 2.50 -1.06
CA LYS A 32 -1.45 1.27 -0.39
C LYS A 32 -0.26 1.53 0.51
N VAL A 33 -0.33 1.04 1.74
CA VAL A 33 0.78 1.14 2.70
C VAL A 33 1.19 -0.24 3.22
N GLY A 34 2.49 -0.52 3.13
CA GLY A 34 3.08 -1.78 3.62
C GLY A 34 3.39 -1.74 5.13
N THR A 35 3.48 -2.91 5.74
CA THR A 35 3.77 -3.06 7.19
C THR A 35 5.02 -2.28 7.62
N ARG A 36 6.12 -2.40 6.87
CA ARG A 36 7.39 -1.72 7.22
C ARG A 36 7.32 -0.19 7.19
N VAL A 37 6.37 0.38 6.46
CA VAL A 37 6.13 1.83 6.45
C VAL A 37 5.39 2.26 7.71
N LEU A 38 4.56 1.38 8.28
CA LEU A 38 3.72 1.66 9.46
C LEU A 38 4.38 1.30 10.77
N THR A 39 5.50 0.57 10.74
CA THR A 39 6.15 0.06 11.95
C THR A 39 7.52 0.69 12.17
N ASP A 40 7.90 0.76 13.46
CA ASP A 40 9.27 1.09 13.88
C ASP A 40 10.23 -0.11 13.66
N GLU A 41 11.50 0.07 14.05
CA GLU A 41 12.53 -0.97 13.94
C GLU A 41 12.24 -2.21 14.79
N GLN A 42 11.41 -2.07 15.84
CA GLN A 42 10.96 -3.17 16.69
C GLN A 42 9.67 -3.84 16.19
N GLY A 43 9.16 -3.44 15.01
CA GLY A 43 7.94 -3.99 14.44
C GLY A 43 6.64 -3.50 15.11
N ARG A 44 6.69 -2.47 15.95
CA ARG A 44 5.52 -1.86 16.60
C ARG A 44 4.93 -0.79 15.69
N LEU A 45 3.62 -0.59 15.78
CA LEU A 45 2.97 0.51 15.04
C LEU A 45 3.57 1.86 15.45
N ASP A 46 4.06 2.60 14.46
CA ASP A 46 4.62 3.93 14.62
C ASP A 46 3.51 4.97 14.52
N SER A 47 3.12 5.53 15.65
CA SER A 47 2.04 6.51 15.75
C SER A 47 2.33 7.80 14.95
N GLN A 48 3.59 8.20 14.80
CA GLN A 48 3.96 9.40 14.04
C GLN A 48 3.80 9.18 12.54
N ARG A 49 4.19 8.00 12.04
CA ARG A 49 3.99 7.63 10.62
C ARG A 49 2.52 7.50 10.28
N ILE A 50 1.72 6.88 11.16
CA ILE A 50 0.27 6.78 10.99
C ILE A 50 -0.37 8.17 11.04
N ALA A 51 0.06 9.06 11.94
CA ALA A 51 -0.42 10.43 12.01
C ALA A 51 -0.10 11.23 10.74
N SER A 52 1.14 11.12 10.24
CA SER A 52 1.55 11.78 9.00
C SER A 52 0.74 11.29 7.80
N LEU A 53 0.53 9.96 7.69
CA LEU A 53 -0.29 9.37 6.63
C LEU A 53 -1.74 9.86 6.72
N ALA A 54 -2.36 9.78 7.90
CA ALA A 54 -3.73 10.24 8.11
C ALA A 54 -3.91 11.73 7.80
N SER A 55 -2.93 12.56 8.15
CA SER A 55 -2.93 13.99 7.82
C SER A 55 -2.93 14.22 6.30
N GLN A 56 -2.04 13.56 5.56
CA GLN A 56 -1.95 13.70 4.11
C GLN A 56 -3.22 13.21 3.40
N LEU A 57 -3.77 12.04 3.81
CA LEU A 57 -5.02 11.53 3.25
C LEU A 57 -6.21 12.45 3.57
N SER A 58 -6.24 13.04 4.77
CA SER A 58 -7.26 14.02 5.14
C SER A 58 -7.17 15.30 4.31
N GLN A 59 -5.96 15.77 3.98
CA GLN A 59 -5.76 16.90 3.08
C GLN A 59 -6.27 16.62 1.67
N LEU A 60 -6.04 15.43 1.13
CA LEU A 60 -6.60 15.02 -0.16
C LEU A 60 -8.13 14.98 -0.12
N ALA A 61 -8.71 14.43 0.94
CA ALA A 61 -10.16 14.40 1.13
C ALA A 61 -10.76 15.82 1.25
N ALA A 62 -10.07 16.74 1.93
CA ALA A 62 -10.47 18.16 2.01
C ALA A 62 -10.46 18.87 0.63
N GLN A 63 -9.62 18.43 -0.30
CA GLN A 63 -9.60 18.85 -1.70
C GLN A 63 -10.66 18.16 -2.56
N SER A 64 -11.64 17.50 -1.94
CA SER A 64 -12.71 16.73 -2.61
C SER A 64 -12.23 15.51 -3.40
N LYS A 65 -11.00 15.02 -3.17
CA LYS A 65 -10.54 13.74 -3.71
C LYS A 65 -11.18 12.59 -2.94
N LYS A 66 -11.54 11.54 -3.64
CA LYS A 66 -12.08 10.30 -3.07
C LYS A 66 -10.92 9.35 -2.79
N VAL A 67 -10.55 9.21 -1.52
CA VAL A 67 -9.35 8.47 -1.10
C VAL A 67 -9.74 7.16 -0.43
N VAL A 68 -9.11 6.07 -0.86
CA VAL A 68 -9.17 4.74 -0.22
C VAL A 68 -7.77 4.36 0.26
N LEU A 69 -7.66 3.93 1.50
CA LEU A 69 -6.42 3.38 2.04
C LEU A 69 -6.47 1.85 2.01
N VAL A 70 -5.48 1.21 1.43
CA VAL A 70 -5.25 -0.24 1.55
C VAL A 70 -4.06 -0.45 2.48
N SER A 71 -4.32 -1.03 3.65
CA SER A 71 -3.34 -1.09 4.74
C SER A 71 -2.92 -2.52 5.03
N SER A 72 -1.65 -2.70 5.33
CA SER A 72 -1.09 -3.87 6.00
C SER A 72 -0.87 -3.58 7.49
N GLY A 73 -0.32 -4.54 8.24
CA GLY A 73 0.19 -4.31 9.60
C GLY A 73 -0.57 -5.01 10.72
N ALA A 74 -1.68 -5.69 10.43
CA ALA A 74 -2.46 -6.39 11.45
C ALA A 74 -1.64 -7.44 12.21
N VAL A 75 -0.89 -8.30 11.50
CA VAL A 75 -0.01 -9.30 12.15
C VAL A 75 1.04 -8.64 13.03
N ALA A 76 1.71 -7.59 12.55
CA ALA A 76 2.74 -6.89 13.33
C ALA A 76 2.15 -6.25 14.61
N ALA A 77 1.00 -5.60 14.49
CA ALA A 77 0.28 -5.05 15.63
C ALA A 77 -0.10 -6.13 16.64
N GLY A 78 -0.61 -7.27 16.17
CA GLY A 78 -0.99 -8.41 17.03
C GLY A 78 0.20 -9.06 17.71
N MET A 79 1.31 -9.25 17.01
CA MET A 79 2.56 -9.74 17.63
C MET A 79 3.02 -8.84 18.77
N ASN A 80 3.02 -7.53 18.53
CA ASN A 80 3.37 -6.56 19.57
C ASN A 80 2.39 -6.62 20.76
N ARG A 81 1.09 -6.67 20.50
CA ARG A 81 0.06 -6.76 21.55
C ARG A 81 0.20 -8.02 22.42
N LEU A 82 0.55 -9.13 21.78
CA LEU A 82 0.73 -10.43 22.44
C LEU A 82 2.17 -10.67 22.93
N GLN A 83 3.07 -9.69 22.75
CA GLN A 83 4.49 -9.77 23.13
C GLN A 83 5.21 -10.99 22.51
N LEU A 84 4.96 -11.25 21.25
CA LEU A 84 5.59 -12.32 20.49
C LEU A 84 6.87 -11.82 19.81
N ASP A 85 8.01 -12.39 20.21
CA ASP A 85 9.32 -12.01 19.64
C ASP A 85 9.53 -12.58 18.22
N MET A 86 8.86 -13.67 17.88
CA MET A 86 8.98 -14.31 16.58
C MET A 86 7.61 -14.50 15.92
N ARG A 87 7.60 -14.36 14.60
CA ARG A 87 6.40 -14.60 13.80
C ARG A 87 6.00 -16.08 13.90
N PRO A 88 4.76 -16.39 14.31
CA PRO A 88 4.28 -17.76 14.35
C PRO A 88 4.34 -18.44 12.98
N ALA A 89 4.74 -19.70 12.96
CA ALA A 89 4.75 -20.53 11.75
C ALA A 89 3.40 -21.24 11.51
N ASP A 90 2.63 -21.47 12.58
CA ASP A 90 1.31 -22.08 12.50
C ASP A 90 0.28 -21.06 11.96
N LEU A 91 -0.49 -21.47 10.95
CA LEU A 91 -1.45 -20.63 10.26
C LEU A 91 -2.56 -20.15 11.20
N ALA A 92 -3.12 -21.03 12.01
CA ALA A 92 -4.24 -20.67 12.89
C ALA A 92 -3.78 -19.68 13.99
N VAL A 93 -2.54 -19.85 14.49
CA VAL A 93 -1.94 -18.89 15.42
C VAL A 93 -1.74 -17.53 14.73
N LEU A 94 -1.26 -17.54 13.48
CA LEU A 94 -1.02 -16.32 12.72
C LEU A 94 -2.33 -15.55 12.43
N GLN A 95 -3.41 -16.28 12.08
CA GLN A 95 -4.75 -15.73 11.92
C GLN A 95 -5.29 -15.11 13.21
N ALA A 96 -5.09 -15.79 14.35
CA ALA A 96 -5.48 -15.26 15.65
C ALA A 96 -4.68 -14.01 16.02
N VAL A 97 -3.38 -13.98 15.74
CA VAL A 97 -2.53 -12.79 15.93
C VAL A 97 -3.00 -11.63 15.06
N ALA A 98 -3.32 -11.87 13.79
CA ALA A 98 -3.86 -10.85 12.89
C ALA A 98 -5.20 -10.29 13.41
N ALA A 99 -6.10 -11.17 13.89
CA ALA A 99 -7.38 -10.75 14.47
C ALA A 99 -7.22 -9.80 15.65
N VAL A 100 -6.28 -10.08 16.55
CA VAL A 100 -5.95 -9.19 17.69
C VAL A 100 -5.39 -7.86 17.19
N GLY A 101 -4.42 -7.91 16.28
CA GLY A 101 -3.74 -6.70 15.80
C GLY A 101 -4.59 -5.84 14.89
N GLN A 102 -5.58 -6.41 14.20
CA GLN A 102 -6.50 -5.64 13.35
C GLN A 102 -7.29 -4.60 14.16
N ILE A 103 -7.64 -4.92 15.42
CA ILE A 103 -8.31 -3.98 16.33
C ILE A 103 -7.37 -2.80 16.64
N ASP A 104 -6.14 -3.09 17.04
CA ASP A 104 -5.16 -2.06 17.39
C ASP A 104 -4.81 -1.18 16.19
N LEU A 105 -4.68 -1.77 15.00
CA LEU A 105 -4.43 -1.06 13.75
C LEU A 105 -5.57 -0.08 13.43
N MET A 106 -6.82 -0.54 13.51
CA MET A 106 -7.99 0.31 13.25
C MET A 106 -8.14 1.41 14.29
N GLN A 107 -7.88 1.11 15.55
CA GLN A 107 -7.90 2.10 16.61
C GLN A 107 -6.85 3.20 16.38
N ALA A 108 -5.64 2.82 15.97
CA ALA A 108 -4.58 3.78 15.65
C ALA A 108 -4.99 4.72 14.50
N TYR A 109 -5.54 4.18 13.41
CA TYR A 109 -6.05 4.99 12.32
C TYR A 109 -7.21 5.89 12.74
N GLN A 110 -8.21 5.35 13.43
CA GLN A 110 -9.39 6.09 13.87
C GLN A 110 -8.99 7.29 14.73
N GLN A 111 -8.08 7.11 15.67
CA GLN A 111 -7.58 8.20 16.51
C GLN A 111 -6.94 9.32 15.67
N GLN A 112 -6.12 8.97 14.68
CA GLN A 112 -5.46 9.97 13.85
C GLN A 112 -6.42 10.66 12.88
N PHE A 113 -7.31 9.96 12.21
CA PHE A 113 -8.31 10.58 11.33
C PHE A 113 -9.28 11.48 12.10
N GLN A 114 -9.62 11.13 13.34
CA GLN A 114 -10.48 11.95 14.20
C GLN A 114 -9.87 13.33 14.50
N THR A 115 -8.53 13.46 14.61
CA THR A 115 -7.86 14.75 14.80
C THR A 115 -8.06 15.69 13.61
N HIS A 116 -8.38 15.15 12.45
CA HIS A 116 -8.68 15.89 11.21
C HIS A 116 -10.17 15.94 10.90
N GLN A 117 -11.05 15.57 11.86
CA GLN A 117 -12.51 15.53 11.68
C GLN A 117 -12.95 14.60 10.53
N GLN A 118 -12.11 13.60 10.19
CA GLN A 118 -12.42 12.58 9.20
C GLN A 118 -12.93 11.32 9.87
N ILE A 119 -13.88 10.67 9.23
CA ILE A 119 -14.39 9.36 9.63
C ILE A 119 -13.69 8.31 8.79
N ALA A 120 -13.18 7.27 9.43
CA ALA A 120 -12.62 6.10 8.77
C ALA A 120 -13.58 4.90 8.92
N ALA A 121 -13.66 4.04 7.90
CA ALA A 121 -14.44 2.82 7.95
C ALA A 121 -13.57 1.62 7.57
N GLN A 122 -13.63 0.55 8.36
CA GLN A 122 -12.96 -0.71 8.05
C GLN A 122 -13.72 -1.50 6.99
N VAL A 123 -12.99 -2.03 6.01
CA VAL A 123 -13.51 -2.99 5.02
C VAL A 123 -12.50 -4.14 4.93
N LEU A 124 -12.91 -5.35 5.32
CA LEU A 124 -12.08 -6.54 5.22
C LEU A 124 -12.54 -7.37 4.03
N LEU A 125 -11.59 -7.75 3.19
CA LEU A 125 -11.83 -8.48 1.94
C LEU A 125 -10.88 -9.67 1.83
N THR A 126 -11.28 -10.67 1.05
CA THR A 126 -10.36 -11.67 0.51
C THR A 126 -10.42 -11.64 -1.02
N ALA A 127 -9.46 -12.27 -1.68
CA ALA A 127 -9.48 -12.38 -3.14
C ALA A 127 -10.76 -13.07 -3.64
N THR A 128 -11.30 -14.02 -2.85
CA THR A 128 -12.50 -14.77 -3.19
C THR A 128 -13.75 -13.88 -3.35
N GLU A 129 -13.94 -12.87 -2.47
CA GLU A 129 -15.06 -11.94 -2.61
C GLU A 129 -14.92 -11.06 -3.86
N LEU A 130 -13.71 -10.82 -4.33
CA LEU A 130 -13.49 -10.02 -5.53
C LEU A 130 -13.61 -10.83 -6.83
N ASP A 131 -13.48 -12.16 -6.75
CA ASP A 131 -13.70 -13.09 -7.87
C ASP A 131 -15.17 -13.45 -8.06
N ASP A 132 -15.99 -13.42 -6.99
CA ASP A 132 -17.44 -13.65 -7.08
C ASP A 132 -18.18 -12.37 -7.52
N ARG A 133 -18.93 -12.44 -8.60
CA ARG A 133 -19.61 -11.28 -9.20
C ARG A 133 -20.59 -10.57 -8.24
N ALA A 134 -21.32 -11.30 -7.43
CA ALA A 134 -22.29 -10.71 -6.51
C ALA A 134 -21.59 -9.97 -5.37
N SER A 135 -20.59 -10.60 -4.78
CA SER A 135 -19.73 -10.02 -3.74
C SER A 135 -18.95 -8.82 -4.27
N TYR A 136 -18.38 -8.92 -5.47
CA TYR A 136 -17.72 -7.81 -6.17
C TYR A 136 -18.60 -6.56 -6.26
N LEU A 137 -19.87 -6.72 -6.70
CA LEU A 137 -20.79 -5.59 -6.81
C LEU A 137 -21.17 -5.01 -5.43
N ASN A 138 -21.33 -5.85 -4.41
CA ASN A 138 -21.63 -5.41 -3.05
C ASN A 138 -20.46 -4.61 -2.46
N VAL A 139 -19.23 -5.12 -2.58
CA VAL A 139 -18.02 -4.43 -2.14
C VAL A 139 -17.88 -3.08 -2.87
N ARG A 140 -18.04 -3.08 -4.20
CA ARG A 140 -17.97 -1.86 -5.00
C ARG A 140 -18.98 -0.81 -4.54
N ASN A 141 -20.24 -1.21 -4.37
CA ASN A 141 -21.31 -0.29 -3.95
C ASN A 141 -21.04 0.25 -2.53
N THR A 142 -20.59 -0.60 -1.61
CA THR A 142 -20.22 -0.18 -0.25
C THR A 142 -19.09 0.85 -0.25
N LEU A 143 -18.01 0.59 -1.00
CA LEU A 143 -16.89 1.52 -1.09
C LEU A 143 -17.29 2.86 -1.73
N LEU A 144 -18.09 2.82 -2.80
CA LEU A 144 -18.60 4.03 -3.45
C LEU A 144 -19.49 4.84 -2.51
N GLU A 145 -20.34 4.17 -1.71
CA GLU A 145 -21.21 4.87 -0.77
C GLU A 145 -20.43 5.49 0.39
N LEU A 146 -19.43 4.78 0.92
CA LEU A 146 -18.51 5.37 1.92
C LEU A 146 -17.83 6.64 1.38
N LEU A 147 -17.34 6.60 0.14
CA LEU A 147 -16.72 7.76 -0.51
C LEU A 147 -17.72 8.90 -0.74
N ASN A 148 -18.98 8.61 -1.09
CA ASN A 148 -20.04 9.60 -1.24
C ASN A 148 -20.39 10.27 0.10
N LEU A 149 -20.34 9.51 1.19
CA LEU A 149 -20.52 9.99 2.56
C LEU A 149 -19.27 10.73 3.10
N LYS A 150 -18.22 10.91 2.29
CA LYS A 150 -16.93 11.51 2.66
C LYS A 150 -16.21 10.76 3.80
N ILE A 151 -16.43 9.45 3.87
CA ILE A 151 -15.74 8.55 4.79
C ILE A 151 -14.53 7.97 4.05
N ILE A 152 -13.40 7.83 4.74
CA ILE A 152 -12.20 7.21 4.19
C ILE A 152 -12.25 5.70 4.45
N PRO A 153 -12.46 4.84 3.43
CA PRO A 153 -12.40 3.41 3.61
C PRO A 153 -10.95 2.97 3.88
N ILE A 154 -10.76 2.14 4.89
CA ILE A 154 -9.50 1.44 5.17
C ILE A 154 -9.73 -0.03 4.84
N VAL A 155 -9.21 -0.46 3.71
CA VAL A 155 -9.31 -1.84 3.23
C VAL A 155 -8.10 -2.62 3.74
N ASN A 156 -8.32 -3.81 4.24
CA ASN A 156 -7.29 -4.79 4.54
C ASN A 156 -7.77 -6.18 4.15
N GLU A 157 -6.83 -7.11 4.05
CA GLU A 157 -7.18 -8.52 3.91
C GLU A 157 -7.91 -9.00 5.15
N ASN A 158 -8.86 -9.91 4.95
CA ASN A 158 -9.49 -10.63 6.04
C ASN A 158 -8.64 -11.84 6.44
N ASP A 159 -7.54 -11.55 7.11
CA ASP A 159 -6.57 -12.56 7.57
C ASP A 159 -7.19 -13.72 8.35
N THR A 160 -8.36 -13.52 8.95
CA THR A 160 -9.01 -14.56 9.78
C THR A 160 -9.59 -15.71 8.95
N VAL A 161 -9.84 -15.50 7.67
CA VAL A 161 -10.39 -16.49 6.75
C VAL A 161 -9.52 -16.70 5.51
N ALA A 162 -8.58 -15.80 5.24
CA ALA A 162 -7.64 -15.93 4.14
C ALA A 162 -6.55 -16.98 4.46
N VAL A 163 -6.34 -17.92 3.56
CA VAL A 163 -5.36 -19.01 3.73
C VAL A 163 -4.08 -18.73 2.93
N GLU A 164 -4.24 -18.10 1.76
CA GLU A 164 -3.15 -17.97 0.78
C GLU A 164 -2.12 -16.92 1.18
N GLU A 165 -2.55 -15.83 1.82
CA GLU A 165 -1.71 -14.68 2.16
C GLU A 165 -0.78 -14.91 3.32
N LEU A 166 -1.25 -15.56 4.35
CA LEU A 166 -0.45 -15.81 5.55
C LEU A 166 0.67 -16.83 5.29
N GLN A 167 0.53 -17.66 4.25
CA GLN A 167 1.55 -18.62 3.82
C GLN A 167 2.57 -18.03 2.85
N THR A 168 2.16 -17.05 2.01
CA THR A 168 3.06 -16.34 1.11
C THR A 168 3.52 -15.06 1.79
N THR A 169 4.73 -15.00 2.20
CA THR A 169 5.29 -14.09 3.20
C THR A 169 5.25 -12.58 2.88
N PHE A 170 4.89 -12.09 1.70
CA PHE A 170 4.81 -10.66 1.36
C PHE A 170 4.16 -10.43 -0.01
N GLY A 171 3.22 -9.51 -0.10
CA GLY A 171 2.84 -8.89 -1.37
C GLY A 171 1.36 -8.86 -1.70
N ASP A 172 0.50 -9.40 -0.88
CA ASP A 172 -0.89 -9.60 -1.22
C ASP A 172 -1.71 -8.30 -1.17
N ASN A 173 -1.40 -7.39 -0.25
CA ASN A 173 -2.05 -6.08 -0.25
C ASN A 173 -1.65 -5.19 -1.45
N ASP A 174 -0.56 -5.50 -2.18
CA ASP A 174 -0.27 -4.85 -3.46
C ASP A 174 -1.30 -5.30 -4.52
N ARG A 175 -1.59 -6.62 -4.59
CA ARG A 175 -2.64 -7.18 -5.44
C ARG A 175 -4.02 -6.68 -5.02
N LEU A 176 -4.35 -6.71 -3.73
CA LEU A 176 -5.60 -6.18 -3.21
C LEU A 176 -5.80 -4.71 -3.59
N ALA A 177 -4.75 -3.88 -3.50
CA ALA A 177 -4.80 -2.48 -3.89
C ALA A 177 -5.07 -2.30 -5.39
N ALA A 178 -4.46 -3.12 -6.24
CA ALA A 178 -4.73 -3.12 -7.67
C ALA A 178 -6.18 -3.53 -7.99
N LEU A 179 -6.68 -4.58 -7.33
CA LEU A 179 -8.08 -5.02 -7.47
C LEU A 179 -9.07 -3.94 -7.02
N VAL A 180 -8.81 -3.27 -5.88
CA VAL A 180 -9.63 -2.16 -5.38
C VAL A 180 -9.57 -0.97 -6.35
N THR A 181 -8.40 -0.69 -6.93
CA THR A 181 -8.22 0.36 -7.94
C THR A 181 -9.10 0.10 -9.16
N ASN A 182 -9.06 -1.11 -9.69
CA ASN A 182 -9.90 -1.53 -10.81
C ASN A 182 -11.39 -1.54 -10.46
N LEU A 183 -11.76 -2.07 -9.28
CA LEU A 183 -13.13 -2.11 -8.78
C LEU A 183 -13.79 -0.73 -8.76
N LEU A 184 -13.05 0.28 -8.34
CA LEU A 184 -13.53 1.67 -8.21
C LEU A 184 -13.36 2.48 -9.50
N GLY A 185 -12.58 1.99 -10.48
CA GLY A 185 -12.12 2.78 -11.60
C GLY A 185 -11.34 4.00 -11.11
N ALA A 186 -10.44 3.80 -10.14
CA ALA A 186 -9.60 4.87 -9.64
C ALA A 186 -8.51 5.23 -10.67
N GLN A 187 -8.21 6.53 -10.76
CA GLN A 187 -7.25 7.06 -11.75
C GLN A 187 -5.81 6.98 -11.26
N LEU A 188 -5.59 6.79 -9.95
CA LEU A 188 -4.26 6.76 -9.37
C LEU A 188 -4.17 5.71 -8.28
N LEU A 189 -3.16 4.85 -8.36
CA LEU A 189 -2.70 3.97 -7.30
C LEU A 189 -1.33 4.43 -6.81
N ILE A 190 -1.20 4.74 -5.53
CA ILE A 190 0.05 5.09 -4.86
C ILE A 190 0.45 3.94 -3.96
N ILE A 191 1.63 3.36 -4.18
CA ILE A 191 2.18 2.28 -3.34
C ILE A 191 3.32 2.84 -2.50
N LEU A 192 3.07 3.01 -1.20
CA LEU A 192 4.08 3.43 -0.24
C LEU A 192 4.92 2.23 0.19
N SER A 193 6.22 2.37 0.04
CA SER A 193 7.22 1.32 0.31
C SER A 193 8.40 1.89 1.08
N ASN A 194 9.21 1.02 1.65
CA ASN A 194 10.47 1.34 2.32
C ASN A 194 11.69 1.27 1.39
N VAL A 195 11.47 1.24 0.08
CA VAL A 195 12.51 1.30 -0.96
C VAL A 195 12.32 2.55 -1.80
N ASP A 196 13.42 3.14 -2.25
CA ASP A 196 13.39 4.44 -2.94
C ASP A 196 12.77 4.35 -4.34
N GLY A 197 12.82 3.18 -4.99
CA GLY A 197 12.25 3.00 -6.32
C GLY A 197 12.62 1.67 -6.96
N LEU A 198 12.32 1.54 -8.24
CA LEU A 198 12.78 0.46 -9.11
C LEU A 198 14.14 0.85 -9.68
N TYR A 199 15.14 0.00 -9.50
CA TYR A 199 16.49 0.21 -10.02
C TYR A 199 16.67 -0.53 -11.34
N ALA A 200 17.22 0.15 -12.34
CA ALA A 200 17.70 -0.48 -13.57
C ALA A 200 19.02 -1.22 -13.33
N GLY A 201 19.18 -2.38 -13.95
CA GLY A 201 20.41 -3.16 -13.95
C GLY A 201 20.52 -4.22 -12.85
N SER A 202 21.59 -5.02 -12.95
CA SER A 202 21.86 -6.11 -12.02
C SER A 202 22.28 -5.57 -10.65
N PRO A 203 21.82 -6.19 -9.55
CA PRO A 203 22.15 -5.78 -8.18
C PRO A 203 23.65 -5.79 -7.83
N ASN A 204 24.45 -6.46 -8.65
CA ASN A 204 25.91 -6.59 -8.51
C ASN A 204 26.69 -5.67 -9.48
N GLY A 205 25.98 -4.83 -10.26
CA GLY A 205 26.59 -3.84 -11.15
C GLY A 205 26.95 -2.56 -10.39
N GLU A 206 28.04 -1.91 -10.80
CA GLU A 206 28.54 -0.69 -10.17
C GLU A 206 27.66 0.56 -10.41
N GLU A 207 26.69 0.49 -11.34
CA GLU A 207 25.75 1.57 -11.66
C GLU A 207 24.30 1.06 -11.58
N THR A 208 23.65 1.34 -10.45
CA THR A 208 22.19 1.14 -10.31
C THR A 208 21.53 2.52 -10.32
N GLU A 209 20.77 2.79 -11.37
CA GLU A 209 19.98 4.01 -11.51
C GLU A 209 18.53 3.74 -11.15
N ILE A 210 17.89 4.68 -10.44
CA ILE A 210 16.44 4.59 -10.16
C ILE A 210 15.68 4.93 -11.43
N LEU A 211 14.79 4.03 -11.86
CA LEU A 211 13.87 4.29 -12.94
C LEU A 211 12.77 5.24 -12.47
N GLU A 212 12.82 6.48 -12.92
CA GLU A 212 11.83 7.48 -12.56
C GLU A 212 10.44 7.21 -13.17
N THR A 213 10.41 6.65 -14.37
CA THR A 213 9.17 6.37 -15.11
C THR A 213 9.28 5.05 -15.86
N VAL A 214 8.26 4.20 -15.70
CA VAL A 214 8.08 2.95 -16.44
C VAL A 214 6.77 3.04 -17.18
N VAL A 215 6.82 3.08 -18.51
CA VAL A 215 5.62 3.23 -19.37
C VAL A 215 4.82 1.92 -19.44
N ALA A 216 5.51 0.78 -19.42
CA ALA A 216 4.90 -0.55 -19.45
C ALA A 216 5.77 -1.55 -18.72
N VAL A 217 5.15 -2.49 -18.01
CA VAL A 217 5.85 -3.59 -17.33
C VAL A 217 6.02 -4.73 -18.33
N ASP A 218 7.15 -4.74 -19.02
CA ASP A 218 7.57 -5.78 -19.96
C ASP A 218 8.56 -6.77 -19.32
N ASP A 219 9.04 -7.73 -20.10
CA ASP A 219 9.98 -8.75 -19.63
C ASP A 219 11.33 -8.14 -19.21
N THR A 220 11.73 -7.01 -19.81
CA THR A 220 12.95 -6.28 -19.43
C THR A 220 12.82 -5.71 -18.01
N ILE A 221 11.71 -5.03 -17.73
CA ILE A 221 11.42 -4.48 -16.42
C ILE A 221 11.31 -5.60 -15.37
N LEU A 222 10.69 -6.72 -15.72
CA LEU A 222 10.58 -7.88 -14.82
C LEU A 222 11.96 -8.49 -14.52
N SER A 223 12.86 -8.54 -15.49
CA SER A 223 14.22 -9.10 -15.31
C SER A 223 15.04 -8.34 -14.26
N TYR A 224 14.82 -7.03 -14.07
CA TYR A 224 15.50 -6.25 -13.03
C TYR A 224 15.18 -6.69 -11.59
N VAL A 225 14.12 -7.47 -11.42
CA VAL A 225 13.64 -7.93 -10.11
C VAL A 225 13.91 -9.41 -9.86
N GLU A 226 13.99 -10.24 -10.92
CA GLU A 226 14.16 -11.69 -10.83
C GLU A 226 15.51 -12.09 -10.23
N ASP A 227 16.59 -11.36 -10.51
CA ASP A 227 17.94 -11.62 -10.00
C ASP A 227 18.12 -11.39 -8.48
N ARG A 228 17.13 -10.80 -7.79
CA ARG A 228 17.17 -10.52 -6.35
C ARG A 228 16.49 -11.58 -5.49
N SER A 229 16.26 -12.80 -6.00
CA SER A 229 15.52 -13.87 -5.31
C SER A 229 16.25 -14.52 -4.12
N ASN A 230 17.14 -13.80 -3.42
CA ASN A 230 17.59 -14.20 -2.11
C ASN A 230 16.45 -14.06 -1.10
N ALA A 231 16.24 -15.07 -0.28
CA ALA A 231 15.08 -15.41 0.57
C ALA A 231 14.44 -14.31 1.45
N LEU A 232 14.99 -13.08 1.47
CA LEU A 232 14.48 -11.91 2.20
C LEU A 232 13.64 -10.95 1.35
N SER A 233 13.60 -11.11 0.03
CA SER A 233 12.91 -10.21 -0.91
C SER A 233 11.68 -10.80 -1.61
N ARG A 234 11.21 -12.00 -1.21
CA ARG A 234 9.97 -12.59 -1.71
C ARG A 234 8.78 -11.71 -1.31
N GLY A 235 8.26 -10.93 -2.23
CA GLY A 235 7.14 -10.00 -2.04
C GLY A 235 7.51 -8.51 -2.15
N GLY A 236 8.77 -8.20 -2.45
CA GLY A 236 9.25 -6.83 -2.61
C GLY A 236 8.74 -6.14 -3.90
N MET A 237 9.67 -5.77 -4.78
CA MET A 237 9.35 -5.07 -6.02
C MET A 237 8.57 -5.94 -7.02
N ASN A 238 8.83 -7.26 -7.07
CA ASN A 238 8.10 -8.17 -7.98
C ASN A 238 6.58 -8.15 -7.73
N SER A 239 6.14 -8.22 -6.47
CA SER A 239 4.72 -8.12 -6.15
C SER A 239 4.10 -6.81 -6.62
N LYS A 240 4.82 -5.68 -6.46
CA LYS A 240 4.36 -4.37 -6.93
C LYS A 240 4.22 -4.33 -8.45
N LEU A 241 5.20 -4.88 -9.19
CA LEU A 241 5.15 -4.93 -10.65
C LEU A 241 4.03 -5.86 -11.13
N GLN A 242 3.80 -7.01 -10.47
CA GLN A 242 2.69 -7.90 -10.80
C GLN A 242 1.32 -7.25 -10.51
N ALA A 243 1.22 -6.43 -9.47
CA ALA A 243 -0.01 -5.75 -9.13
C ALA A 243 -0.41 -4.66 -10.15
N VAL A 244 0.56 -4.07 -10.86
CA VAL A 244 0.31 -3.01 -11.85
C VAL A 244 0.28 -3.50 -13.30
N LYS A 245 0.57 -4.79 -13.54
CA LYS A 245 0.48 -5.45 -14.85
C LYS A 245 -0.95 -5.88 -15.13
#